data_79aeebb29713082482820ff6a78f3f9a
#
_entry.id   79aeebb29713082482820ff6a78f3f9a
#
_cell.length_a   1.000
_cell.length_b   1.000
_cell.length_c   1.000
_cell.angle_alpha   90.00
_cell.angle_beta   90.00
_cell.angle_gamma   90.00
#
_symmetry.space_group_name_H-M   'P 1'
#
loop_
_entity.id
_entity.type
_entity.pdbx_description
1 polymer ?
#
loop_
_entity_poly.entity_id
_entity_poly.type
_entity_poly.pdbx_seq_one_letter_code
_entity_poly.pdbx_strand_id
1 'polypeptide(L)'
;MACALTVEAATPETADLSHVRDRALVFDDFFPATQVLLLERWALQTPHWMLTNSAHDEQGRARHRIWGASYIQALRRSGWPGLPPALFSAVATMFQKLGVVITAPAYVGLNGQSRGQDGSAHVDCARDATDQLSLLIYVGEDTDGDLLLYHKDDPERLTDRIRFRPNRVVALDGSTPHAALAPSDDKFRMSVIVRGAYQCKR
;
A
#
# COMPACT_ATOMS: atom_id res chain seq x y z
N MET A 1 18.42 -8.01 -19.94
CA MET A 1 16.99 -8.44 -19.95
C MET A 1 16.41 -8.01 -18.62
N ALA A 2 15.50 -7.04 -18.60
CA ALA A 2 14.78 -6.70 -17.39
C ALA A 2 13.84 -7.87 -17.04
N CYS A 3 13.96 -8.38 -15.82
CA CYS A 3 13.09 -9.45 -15.34
C CYS A 3 11.67 -8.89 -15.23
N ALA A 4 10.67 -9.62 -15.72
CA ALA A 4 9.28 -9.23 -15.52
C ALA A 4 8.94 -9.36 -14.02
N LEU A 5 8.28 -8.35 -13.47
CA LEU A 5 7.77 -8.41 -12.11
C LEU A 5 6.75 -9.55 -12.02
N THR A 6 6.86 -10.37 -11.00
CA THR A 6 5.93 -11.47 -10.74
C THR A 6 5.15 -11.24 -9.45
N VAL A 7 3.89 -11.66 -9.43
CA VAL A 7 3.07 -11.70 -8.21
C VAL A 7 3.16 -13.10 -7.61
N GLU A 8 3.50 -13.17 -6.33
CA GLU A 8 3.68 -14.43 -5.61
C GLU A 8 2.77 -14.45 -4.37
N ALA A 9 1.95 -15.49 -4.25
CA ALA A 9 1.23 -15.78 -3.02
C ALA A 9 2.21 -16.35 -1.98
N ALA A 10 2.23 -15.77 -0.79
CA ALA A 10 3.16 -16.15 0.27
C ALA A 10 2.44 -16.31 1.61
N THR A 11 3.06 -17.03 2.54
CA THR A 11 2.68 -16.98 3.96
C THR A 11 3.68 -16.11 4.72
N PRO A 12 3.25 -15.46 5.82
CA PRO A 12 4.15 -14.61 6.60
C PRO A 12 5.41 -15.33 7.10
N GLU A 13 5.29 -16.63 7.40
CA GLU A 13 6.36 -17.45 7.94
C GLU A 13 7.43 -17.82 6.91
N THR A 14 7.08 -17.82 5.62
CA THR A 14 7.95 -18.21 4.52
C THR A 14 8.41 -17.04 3.65
N ALA A 15 7.87 -15.85 3.90
CA ALA A 15 8.13 -14.68 3.08
C ALA A 15 9.57 -14.19 3.26
N ASP A 16 10.30 -14.15 2.16
CA ASP A 16 11.59 -13.47 2.09
C ASP A 16 11.43 -12.10 1.42
N LEU A 17 11.34 -11.07 2.25
CA LEU A 17 11.21 -9.70 1.78
C LEU A 17 12.53 -9.09 1.26
N SER A 18 13.66 -9.79 1.40
CA SER A 18 14.94 -9.30 0.85
C SER A 18 14.97 -9.26 -0.68
N HIS A 19 14.05 -9.99 -1.33
CA HIS A 19 13.92 -10.10 -2.79
C HIS A 19 12.65 -9.48 -3.36
N VAL A 20 12.03 -8.54 -2.65
CA VAL A 20 10.82 -7.84 -3.10
C VAL A 20 11.03 -7.01 -4.39
N ARG A 21 12.29 -6.74 -4.77
CA ARG A 21 12.62 -5.87 -5.93
C ARG A 21 12.03 -6.33 -7.27
N ASP A 22 11.92 -7.65 -7.45
CA ASP A 22 11.52 -8.27 -8.73
C ASP A 22 10.15 -8.94 -8.64
N ARG A 23 9.48 -8.81 -7.48
CA ARG A 23 8.18 -9.45 -7.24
C ARG A 23 7.33 -8.67 -6.25
N ALA A 24 6.01 -8.82 -6.35
CA ALA A 24 5.07 -8.43 -5.32
C ALA A 24 4.65 -9.66 -4.53
N LEU A 25 4.70 -9.58 -3.20
CA LEU A 25 4.23 -10.65 -2.33
C LEU A 25 2.81 -10.34 -1.86
N VAL A 26 1.95 -11.36 -1.90
CA VAL A 26 0.54 -11.26 -1.53
C VAL A 26 0.24 -12.24 -0.41
N PHE A 27 -0.35 -11.74 0.67
CA PHE A 27 -0.71 -12.50 1.85
C PHE A 27 -2.21 -12.37 2.08
N ASP A 28 -2.95 -13.47 1.94
CA ASP A 28 -4.38 -13.51 2.20
C ASP A 28 -4.68 -13.85 3.66
N ASP A 29 -5.85 -13.41 4.13
CA ASP A 29 -6.37 -13.67 5.48
C ASP A 29 -5.33 -13.35 6.57
N PHE A 30 -4.65 -12.22 6.39
CA PHE A 30 -3.44 -11.88 7.14
C PHE A 30 -3.66 -11.61 8.62
N PHE A 31 -4.73 -10.90 8.96
CA PHE A 31 -5.06 -10.53 10.33
C PHE A 31 -6.20 -11.39 10.89
N PRO A 32 -6.26 -11.57 12.23
CA PRO A 32 -7.45 -12.12 12.87
C PRO A 32 -8.71 -11.28 12.55
N ALA A 33 -9.86 -11.92 12.40
CA ALA A 33 -11.11 -11.26 12.01
C ALA A 33 -11.48 -10.06 12.90
N THR A 34 -11.23 -10.16 14.21
CA THR A 34 -11.48 -9.07 15.15
C THR A 34 -10.60 -7.85 14.87
N GLN A 35 -9.35 -8.06 14.46
CA GLN A 35 -8.43 -6.96 14.14
C GLN A 35 -8.83 -6.28 12.82
N VAL A 36 -9.26 -7.06 11.83
CA VAL A 36 -9.79 -6.52 10.56
C VAL A 36 -11.00 -5.63 10.83
N LEU A 37 -11.96 -6.12 11.61
CA LEU A 37 -13.17 -5.37 11.94
C LEU A 37 -12.86 -4.06 12.68
N LEU A 38 -11.92 -4.07 13.62
CA LEU A 38 -11.50 -2.86 14.33
C LEU A 38 -10.81 -1.86 13.40
N LEU A 39 -9.96 -2.34 12.49
CA LEU A 39 -9.28 -1.50 11.52
C LEU A 39 -10.27 -0.89 10.52
N GLU A 40 -11.20 -1.67 10.01
CA GLU A 40 -12.24 -1.22 9.09
C GLU A 40 -13.15 -0.18 9.75
N ARG A 41 -13.66 -0.47 10.92
CA ARG A 41 -14.52 0.46 11.67
C ARG A 41 -13.81 1.79 11.92
N TRP A 42 -12.55 1.74 12.33
CA TRP A 42 -11.75 2.94 12.51
C TRP A 42 -11.54 3.69 11.19
N ALA A 43 -11.20 2.99 10.10
CA ALA A 43 -10.98 3.59 8.79
C ALA A 43 -12.22 4.31 8.27
N LEU A 44 -13.41 3.72 8.44
CA LEU A 44 -14.69 4.33 8.05
C LEU A 44 -15.07 5.54 8.93
N GLN A 45 -14.68 5.55 10.19
CA GLN A 45 -15.09 6.58 11.16
C GLN A 45 -14.07 7.70 11.35
N THR A 46 -12.87 7.58 10.79
CA THR A 46 -11.86 8.64 10.95
C THR A 46 -12.32 9.94 10.32
N PRO A 47 -12.22 11.09 11.03
CA PRO A 47 -12.62 12.39 10.49
C PRO A 47 -11.57 12.99 9.55
N HIS A 48 -10.46 12.30 9.30
CA HIS A 48 -9.31 12.83 8.56
C HIS A 48 -9.36 12.59 7.04
N TRP A 49 -10.45 12.03 6.52
CA TRP A 49 -10.61 11.85 5.09
C TRP A 49 -10.66 13.19 4.35
N MET A 50 -9.76 13.36 3.40
CA MET A 50 -9.68 14.55 2.55
C MET A 50 -9.46 14.12 1.10
N LEU A 51 -10.10 14.82 0.16
CA LEU A 51 -9.89 14.61 -1.28
C LEU A 51 -8.63 15.33 -1.77
N THR A 52 -7.48 14.95 -1.22
CA THR A 52 -6.20 15.63 -1.44
C THR A 52 -5.08 14.71 -1.92
N ASN A 53 -5.28 13.40 -1.89
CA ASN A 53 -4.29 12.49 -2.41
C ASN A 53 -4.32 12.55 -3.94
N SER A 54 -3.34 13.23 -4.52
CA SER A 54 -3.26 13.48 -5.96
C SER A 54 -1.84 13.25 -6.47
N ALA A 55 -1.75 12.64 -7.65
CA ALA A 55 -0.55 12.70 -8.46
C ALA A 55 -0.70 13.83 -9.48
N HIS A 56 0.40 14.48 -9.83
CA HIS A 56 0.44 15.57 -10.79
C HIS A 56 1.34 15.21 -11.97
N ASP A 57 1.00 15.73 -13.14
CA ASP A 57 1.89 15.66 -14.31
C ASP A 57 3.03 16.72 -14.19
N GLU A 58 3.91 16.74 -15.19
CA GLU A 58 5.04 17.69 -15.24
C GLU A 58 4.58 19.17 -15.30
N GLN A 59 3.36 19.43 -15.73
CA GLN A 59 2.75 20.75 -15.80
C GLN A 59 1.95 21.11 -14.54
N GLY A 60 2.01 20.24 -13.49
CA GLY A 60 1.32 20.45 -12.22
C GLY A 60 -0.19 20.18 -12.26
N ARG A 61 -0.72 19.55 -13.33
CA ARG A 61 -2.13 19.18 -13.41
C ARG A 61 -2.36 17.86 -12.67
N ALA A 62 -3.44 17.77 -11.91
CA ALA A 62 -3.80 16.56 -11.20
C ALA A 62 -4.11 15.42 -12.19
N ARG A 63 -3.37 14.33 -12.11
CA ARG A 63 -3.63 13.09 -12.86
C ARG A 63 -4.75 12.27 -12.24
N HIS A 64 -4.82 12.27 -10.91
CA HIS A 64 -5.95 11.70 -10.16
C HIS A 64 -6.18 12.49 -8.88
N ARG A 65 -7.36 12.32 -8.30
CA ARG A 65 -7.71 12.75 -6.95
C ARG A 65 -8.48 11.63 -6.27
N ILE A 66 -7.93 11.11 -5.19
CA ILE A 66 -8.56 10.09 -4.37
C ILE A 66 -8.67 10.57 -2.93
N TRP A 67 -9.51 9.94 -2.15
CA TRP A 67 -9.59 10.19 -0.73
C TRP A 67 -8.32 9.73 -0.04
N GLY A 68 -7.86 10.48 0.94
CA GLY A 68 -6.69 10.13 1.74
C GLY A 68 -6.80 10.66 3.16
N ALA A 69 -6.17 9.95 4.08
CA ALA A 69 -5.97 10.39 5.45
C ALA A 69 -4.54 10.07 5.87
N SER A 70 -3.70 11.10 5.99
CA SER A 70 -2.27 10.94 6.26
C SER A 70 -1.98 11.13 7.76
N TYR A 71 -1.27 10.19 8.35
CA TYR A 71 -0.85 10.20 9.75
C TYR A 71 0.64 10.45 9.93
N ILE A 72 1.45 9.95 8.99
CA ILE A 72 2.87 10.25 8.91
C ILE A 72 3.15 10.67 7.47
N GLN A 73 3.71 11.86 7.30
CA GLN A 73 4.23 12.36 6.04
C GLN A 73 5.68 12.79 6.27
N ALA A 74 6.60 12.15 5.57
CA ALA A 74 8.04 12.41 5.60
C ALA A 74 8.58 12.66 7.01
N LEU A 75 9.13 11.65 7.64
CA LEU A 75 9.68 11.74 8.98
C LEU A 75 10.64 12.91 9.13
N ARG A 76 10.20 13.90 9.82
CA ARG A 76 11.09 14.92 10.38
C ARG A 76 11.48 14.65 11.83
N ARG A 77 10.95 13.61 12.49
CA ARG A 77 11.26 13.33 13.92
C ARG A 77 11.08 11.85 14.25
N SER A 78 11.88 11.39 15.18
CA SER A 78 11.98 10.06 15.73
C SER A 78 10.67 9.44 16.17
N GLY A 79 10.43 8.21 15.76
CA GLY A 79 9.41 7.32 16.31
C GLY A 79 8.10 7.24 15.52
N TRP A 80 7.19 6.45 16.03
CA TRP A 80 5.83 6.24 15.55
C TRP A 80 4.82 6.97 16.44
N PRO A 81 4.89 8.31 16.61
CA PRO A 81 4.07 9.00 17.56
C PRO A 81 2.66 9.19 17.03
N GLY A 82 1.68 8.83 17.83
CA GLY A 82 0.31 9.29 17.65
C GLY A 82 -0.51 8.57 16.59
N LEU A 83 -0.12 7.36 16.16
CA LEU A 83 -1.02 6.55 15.34
C LEU A 83 -2.27 6.17 16.15
N PRO A 84 -3.46 6.25 15.56
CA PRO A 84 -4.67 5.71 16.18
C PRO A 84 -4.49 4.25 16.60
N PRO A 85 -5.05 3.81 17.73
CA PRO A 85 -4.78 2.47 18.29
C PRO A 85 -5.04 1.33 17.31
N ALA A 86 -6.11 1.39 16.51
CA ALA A 86 -6.42 0.35 15.53
C ALA A 86 -5.36 0.28 14.41
N LEU A 87 -4.93 1.45 13.90
CA LEU A 87 -3.87 1.54 12.90
C LEU A 87 -2.53 1.07 13.47
N PHE A 88 -2.16 1.53 14.65
CA PHE A 88 -0.92 1.10 15.32
C PHE A 88 -0.89 -0.42 15.53
N SER A 89 -1.98 -1.00 16.03
CA SER A 89 -2.09 -2.44 16.22
C SER A 89 -1.91 -3.22 14.91
N ALA A 90 -2.55 -2.78 13.82
CA ALA A 90 -2.43 -3.45 12.52
C ALA A 90 -1.00 -3.34 11.98
N VAL A 91 -0.37 -2.17 12.04
CA VAL A 91 1.00 -1.95 11.58
C VAL A 91 1.99 -2.79 12.40
N ALA A 92 1.84 -2.82 13.72
CA ALA A 92 2.69 -3.61 14.61
C ALA A 92 2.58 -5.12 14.33
N THR A 93 1.35 -5.64 14.18
CA THR A 93 1.11 -7.04 13.80
C THR A 93 1.72 -7.35 12.44
N MET A 94 1.56 -6.47 11.46
CA MET A 94 2.13 -6.66 10.12
C MET A 94 3.66 -6.76 10.18
N PHE A 95 4.32 -5.86 10.88
CA PHE A 95 5.77 -5.88 11.02
C PHE A 95 6.28 -7.12 11.76
N GLN A 96 5.56 -7.53 12.81
CA GLN A 96 5.91 -8.73 13.56
C GLN A 96 5.81 -9.97 12.67
N LYS A 97 4.69 -10.17 11.97
CA LYS A 97 4.46 -11.34 11.11
C LYS A 97 5.42 -11.39 9.93
N LEU A 98 5.70 -10.25 9.30
CA LEU A 98 6.59 -10.18 8.15
C LEU A 98 8.07 -10.14 8.53
N GLY A 99 8.41 -10.09 9.82
CA GLY A 99 9.80 -10.01 10.26
C GLY A 99 10.55 -8.76 9.77
N VAL A 100 9.84 -7.64 9.60
CA VAL A 100 10.42 -6.38 9.11
C VAL A 100 10.36 -5.28 10.16
N VAL A 101 11.23 -4.30 9.99
CA VAL A 101 11.20 -3.03 10.72
C VAL A 101 11.33 -1.92 9.68
N ILE A 102 10.39 -0.98 9.68
CA ILE A 102 10.55 0.25 8.93
C ILE A 102 11.45 1.18 9.75
N THR A 103 12.64 1.42 9.24
CA THR A 103 13.68 2.21 9.95
C THR A 103 13.49 3.71 9.75
N ALA A 104 12.94 4.11 8.60
CA ALA A 104 12.62 5.50 8.27
C ALA A 104 11.27 5.55 7.54
N PRO A 105 10.13 5.57 8.26
CA PRO A 105 8.82 5.65 7.62
C PRO A 105 8.70 6.98 6.87
N ALA A 106 8.36 6.90 5.60
CA ALA A 106 8.11 8.06 4.74
C ALA A 106 6.64 8.44 4.73
N TYR A 107 5.75 7.43 4.84
CA TYR A 107 4.30 7.64 4.81
C TYR A 107 3.56 6.54 5.57
N VAL A 108 2.57 6.93 6.34
CA VAL A 108 1.53 6.05 6.89
C VAL A 108 0.19 6.75 6.74
N GLY A 109 -0.75 6.10 6.08
CA GLY A 109 -2.06 6.69 5.83
C GLY A 109 -3.08 5.72 5.29
N LEU A 110 -4.23 6.28 4.98
CA LEU A 110 -5.33 5.62 4.26
C LEU A 110 -5.44 6.20 2.85
N ASN A 111 -5.73 5.35 1.90
CA ASN A 111 -6.26 5.73 0.59
C ASN A 111 -7.66 5.16 0.43
N GLY A 112 -8.57 5.96 -0.14
CA GLY A 112 -9.93 5.58 -0.43
C GLY A 112 -10.34 5.99 -1.84
N GLN A 113 -11.11 5.15 -2.52
CA GLN A 113 -11.57 5.37 -3.88
C GLN A 113 -13.05 5.01 -3.99
N SER A 114 -13.83 5.94 -4.51
CA SER A 114 -15.19 5.71 -5.00
C SER A 114 -15.15 5.43 -6.49
N ARG A 115 -16.24 4.95 -7.06
CA ARG A 115 -16.38 4.72 -8.50
C ARG A 115 -15.89 5.92 -9.33
N GLY A 116 -15.09 5.65 -10.36
CA GLY A 116 -14.53 6.65 -11.25
C GLY A 116 -13.30 7.40 -10.74
N GLN A 117 -12.78 7.04 -9.56
CA GLN A 117 -11.56 7.63 -8.98
C GLN A 117 -10.34 6.73 -9.18
N ASP A 118 -10.05 6.34 -10.42
CA ASP A 118 -8.86 5.56 -10.72
C ASP A 118 -7.58 6.30 -10.33
N GLY A 119 -6.65 5.56 -9.73
CA GLY A 119 -5.30 6.03 -9.50
C GLY A 119 -4.50 6.06 -10.79
N SER A 120 -3.63 7.04 -10.96
CA SER A 120 -2.65 7.03 -12.05
C SER A 120 -1.40 6.22 -11.69
N ALA A 121 -0.73 5.68 -12.70
CA ALA A 121 0.54 4.97 -12.51
C ALA A 121 1.59 5.89 -11.87
N HIS A 122 2.22 5.42 -10.80
CA HIS A 122 3.25 6.14 -10.05
C HIS A 122 4.19 5.16 -9.34
N VAL A 123 5.26 5.68 -8.79
CA VAL A 123 6.16 4.99 -7.86
C VAL A 123 6.10 5.68 -6.51
N ASP A 124 6.34 4.94 -5.44
CA ASP A 124 6.29 5.44 -4.07
C ASP A 124 7.61 6.06 -3.59
N CYS A 125 8.71 5.75 -4.26
CA CYS A 125 10.05 6.32 -4.00
C CYS A 125 10.79 6.58 -5.30
N ALA A 126 11.94 7.25 -5.22
CA ALA A 126 12.82 7.42 -6.37
C ALA A 126 13.26 6.05 -6.93
N ARG A 127 13.40 5.95 -8.25
CA ARG A 127 13.74 4.70 -8.94
C ARG A 127 15.09 4.09 -8.54
N ASP A 128 16.02 4.93 -8.11
CA ASP A 128 17.34 4.56 -7.64
C ASP A 128 17.41 4.33 -6.12
N ALA A 129 16.31 4.58 -5.40
CA ALA A 129 16.26 4.32 -3.98
C ALA A 129 16.31 2.80 -3.72
N THR A 130 17.18 2.41 -2.80
CA THR A 130 17.30 1.03 -2.34
C THR A 130 16.57 0.85 -1.01
N ASP A 131 16.16 -0.40 -0.76
CA ASP A 131 15.58 -0.79 0.54
C ASP A 131 14.35 0.04 0.95
N GLN A 132 13.51 0.40 -0.02
CA GLN A 132 12.21 1.03 0.19
C GLN A 132 11.09 0.02 0.00
N LEU A 133 10.26 -0.12 1.03
CA LEU A 133 9.13 -1.04 1.05
C LEU A 133 7.83 -0.27 1.05
N SER A 134 6.89 -0.71 0.20
CA SER A 134 5.49 -0.31 0.25
C SER A 134 4.65 -1.49 0.69
N LEU A 135 3.95 -1.33 1.80
CA LEU A 135 3.03 -2.30 2.37
C LEU A 135 1.60 -1.74 2.28
N LEU A 136 0.70 -2.52 1.69
CA LEU A 136 -0.70 -2.17 1.57
C LEU A 136 -1.54 -3.19 2.34
N ILE A 137 -2.47 -2.73 3.16
CA ILE A 137 -3.49 -3.56 3.81
C ILE A 137 -4.82 -3.19 3.16
N TYR A 138 -5.48 -4.14 2.53
CA TYR A 138 -6.81 -3.93 1.96
C TYR A 138 -7.88 -4.09 3.04
N VAL A 139 -8.75 -3.08 3.14
CA VAL A 139 -9.73 -2.92 4.21
C VAL A 139 -11.11 -2.67 3.61
N GLY A 140 -12.16 -3.18 4.25
CA GLY A 140 -13.54 -2.97 3.85
C GLY A 140 -14.15 -4.13 3.09
N GLU A 141 -15.09 -3.84 2.19
CA GLU A 141 -15.80 -4.85 1.40
C GLU A 141 -15.00 -5.32 0.19
N ASP A 142 -15.23 -6.55 -0.24
CA ASP A 142 -14.65 -7.06 -1.50
C ASP A 142 -15.17 -6.25 -2.70
N THR A 143 -14.25 -5.85 -3.57
CA THR A 143 -14.53 -5.02 -4.75
C THR A 143 -13.59 -5.40 -5.89
N ASP A 144 -13.88 -4.91 -7.09
CA ASP A 144 -13.07 -5.11 -8.29
C ASP A 144 -11.99 -4.04 -8.51
N GLY A 145 -11.78 -3.16 -7.52
CA GLY A 145 -10.75 -2.11 -7.55
C GLY A 145 -9.32 -2.65 -7.38
N ASP A 146 -8.81 -3.32 -8.40
CA ASP A 146 -7.52 -4.02 -8.36
C ASP A 146 -6.31 -3.08 -8.31
N LEU A 147 -5.16 -3.61 -7.93
CA LEU A 147 -3.86 -2.94 -8.07
C LEU A 147 -3.18 -3.43 -9.35
N LEU A 148 -2.89 -2.52 -10.24
CA LEU A 148 -2.15 -2.76 -11.48
C LEU A 148 -0.66 -2.55 -11.23
N LEU A 149 0.18 -3.45 -11.74
CA LEU A 149 1.63 -3.37 -11.69
C LEU A 149 2.18 -3.19 -13.10
N TYR A 150 3.15 -2.29 -13.25
CA TYR A 150 3.72 -1.96 -14.54
C TYR A 150 5.22 -2.27 -14.59
N HIS A 151 5.74 -2.39 -15.78
CA HIS A 151 7.16 -2.61 -16.00
C HIS A 151 7.98 -1.39 -15.57
N LYS A 152 9.11 -1.62 -14.89
CA LYS A 152 9.93 -0.54 -14.34
C LYS A 152 10.47 0.43 -15.42
N ASP A 153 10.79 -0.11 -16.59
CA ASP A 153 11.34 0.68 -17.70
C ASP A 153 10.28 1.12 -18.72
N ASP A 154 9.03 0.65 -18.57
CA ASP A 154 7.91 0.97 -19.45
C ASP A 154 6.62 1.08 -18.62
N PRO A 155 6.31 2.27 -18.10
CA PRO A 155 5.17 2.47 -17.19
C PRO A 155 3.80 2.36 -17.89
N GLU A 156 3.75 2.19 -19.21
CA GLU A 156 2.52 1.90 -19.95
C GLU A 156 2.29 0.39 -20.11
N ARG A 157 3.33 -0.41 -19.92
CA ARG A 157 3.27 -1.86 -20.04
C ARG A 157 2.82 -2.50 -18.74
N LEU A 158 1.57 -2.94 -18.71
CA LEU A 158 1.04 -3.76 -17.61
C LEU A 158 1.81 -5.09 -17.54
N THR A 159 2.28 -5.43 -16.34
CA THR A 159 2.96 -6.71 -16.07
C THR A 159 2.09 -7.68 -15.32
N ASP A 160 1.31 -7.17 -14.36
CA ASP A 160 0.46 -8.02 -13.53
C ASP A 160 -0.68 -7.23 -12.88
N ARG A 161 -1.59 -7.96 -12.22
CA ARG A 161 -2.75 -7.41 -11.52
C ARG A 161 -2.94 -8.15 -10.20
N ILE A 162 -3.05 -7.39 -9.11
CA ILE A 162 -3.39 -7.93 -7.80
C ILE A 162 -4.84 -7.58 -7.49
N ARG A 163 -5.69 -8.61 -7.42
CA ARG A 163 -7.10 -8.43 -7.07
C ARG A 163 -7.22 -7.79 -5.69
N PHE A 164 -8.11 -6.81 -5.57
CA PHE A 164 -8.52 -6.32 -4.26
C PHE A 164 -9.30 -7.40 -3.51
N ARG A 165 -8.90 -7.67 -2.28
CA ARG A 165 -9.57 -8.60 -1.38
C ARG A 165 -9.39 -8.11 0.06
N PRO A 166 -10.45 -7.94 0.85
CA PRO A 166 -10.32 -7.58 2.26
C PRO A 166 -9.39 -8.52 3.02
N ASN A 167 -8.68 -7.98 4.01
CA ASN A 167 -7.68 -8.73 4.79
C ASN A 167 -6.49 -9.27 4.00
N ARG A 168 -6.24 -8.73 2.81
CA ARG A 168 -5.03 -8.98 2.03
C ARG A 168 -3.98 -7.95 2.37
N VAL A 169 -2.74 -8.41 2.58
CA VAL A 169 -1.55 -7.56 2.62
C VAL A 169 -0.77 -7.75 1.33
N VAL A 170 -0.31 -6.65 0.75
CA VAL A 170 0.58 -6.64 -0.41
C VAL A 170 1.88 -5.97 0.00
N ALA A 171 3.00 -6.62 -0.30
CA ALA A 171 4.34 -6.05 -0.14
C ALA A 171 5.00 -5.89 -1.51
N LEU A 172 5.47 -4.69 -1.82
CA LEU A 172 6.20 -4.39 -3.05
C LEU A 172 7.36 -3.43 -2.80
N ASP A 173 8.33 -3.47 -3.68
CA ASP A 173 9.38 -2.45 -3.73
C ASP A 173 8.76 -1.09 -4.03
N GLY A 174 9.14 -0.06 -3.26
CA GLY A 174 8.60 1.29 -3.43
C GLY A 174 8.88 1.90 -4.81
N SER A 175 9.85 1.39 -5.56
CA SER A 175 10.15 1.80 -6.94
C SER A 175 9.32 1.06 -8.00
N THR A 176 8.46 0.12 -7.61
CA THR A 176 7.58 -0.60 -8.54
C THR A 176 6.47 0.33 -9.02
N PRO A 177 6.36 0.59 -10.34
CA PRO A 177 5.27 1.40 -10.87
C PRO A 177 3.95 0.67 -10.72
N HIS A 178 2.96 1.35 -10.15
CA HIS A 178 1.66 0.77 -9.87
C HIS A 178 0.54 1.80 -9.90
N ALA A 179 -0.69 1.32 -10.07
CA ALA A 179 -1.91 2.13 -9.99
C ALA A 179 -3.04 1.33 -9.34
N ALA A 180 -3.80 1.96 -8.47
CA ALA A 180 -5.00 1.36 -7.90
C ALA A 180 -6.24 1.77 -8.72
N LEU A 181 -7.01 0.80 -9.18
CA LEU A 181 -8.30 1.05 -9.82
C LEU A 181 -9.36 1.40 -8.77
N ALA A 182 -10.31 2.23 -9.17
CA ALA A 182 -11.53 2.44 -8.43
C ALA A 182 -12.47 1.23 -8.55
N PRO A 183 -13.41 1.03 -7.60
CA PRO A 183 -14.48 0.06 -7.79
C PRO A 183 -15.39 0.47 -8.96
N SER A 184 -15.94 -0.52 -9.66
CA SER A 184 -16.93 -0.28 -10.71
C SER A 184 -18.35 -0.08 -10.18
N ASP A 185 -18.59 -0.51 -8.94
CA ASP A 185 -19.86 -0.37 -8.20
C ASP A 185 -19.81 0.80 -7.19
N ASP A 186 -20.82 0.89 -6.33
CA ASP A 186 -20.95 1.98 -5.35
C ASP A 186 -20.21 1.70 -4.03
N LYS A 187 -19.39 0.68 -3.98
CA LYS A 187 -18.54 0.37 -2.82
C LYS A 187 -17.40 1.37 -2.67
N PHE A 188 -16.85 1.41 -1.48
CA PHE A 188 -15.70 2.25 -1.17
C PHE A 188 -14.47 1.38 -0.96
N ARG A 189 -13.52 1.44 -1.90
CA ARG A 189 -12.23 0.75 -1.81
C ARG A 189 -11.34 1.48 -0.82
N MET A 190 -10.86 0.78 0.20
CA MET A 190 -9.93 1.35 1.18
C MET A 190 -8.64 0.54 1.29
N SER A 191 -7.54 1.23 1.48
CA SER A 191 -6.27 0.61 1.83
C SER A 191 -5.50 1.43 2.87
N VAL A 192 -4.90 0.75 3.83
CA VAL A 192 -3.84 1.33 4.66
C VAL A 192 -2.53 1.20 3.90
N ILE A 193 -1.73 2.25 3.90
CA ILE A 193 -0.43 2.28 3.23
C ILE A 193 0.64 2.60 4.27
N VAL A 194 1.71 1.80 4.26
CA VAL A 194 2.91 2.04 5.06
C VAL A 194 4.11 1.98 4.12
N ARG A 195 4.86 3.07 4.03
CA ARG A 195 6.03 3.18 3.15
C ARG A 195 7.26 3.66 3.92
N GLY A 196 8.42 3.18 3.53
CA GLY A 196 9.67 3.68 4.05
C GLY A 196 10.85 2.73 3.87
N ALA A 197 12.01 3.18 4.32
CA ALA A 197 13.18 2.34 4.38
C ALA A 197 12.98 1.22 5.41
N TYR A 198 13.42 0.01 5.10
CA TYR A 198 13.19 -1.16 5.92
C TYR A 198 14.43 -2.01 6.14
N GLN A 199 14.35 -2.85 7.15
CA GLN A 199 15.32 -3.93 7.41
C GLN A 199 14.55 -5.20 7.76
N CYS A 200 15.00 -6.33 7.25
CA CYS A 200 14.52 -7.64 7.70
C CYS A 200 15.12 -7.96 9.07
N LYS A 201 14.33 -8.46 9.99
CA LYS A 201 14.85 -9.05 11.25
C LYS A 201 15.58 -10.32 10.89
N ARG A 202 16.80 -10.43 11.37
CA ARG A 202 17.60 -11.67 11.28
C ARG A 202 17.12 -12.69 12.29
#